data_03ffbd62b7eda901b8f3bb1692f30f27
#
_entry.id   03ffbd62b7eda901b8f3bb1692f30f27
#
_cell.length_a   1.000
_cell.length_b   1.000
_cell.length_c   1.000
_cell.angle_alpha   90.00
_cell.angle_beta   90.00
_cell.angle_gamma   90.00
#
_symmetry.space_group_name_H-M   'P 1'
#
loop_
_entity.id
_entity.type
_entity.pdbx_description
1 polymer ?
#
loop_
_entity_poly.entity_id
_entity_poly.type
_entity_poly.pdbx_seq_one_letter_code
_entity_poly.pdbx_strand_id
1 'polypeptide(L)'
;MPWEADMIAGLQSALSNGFTDFVFGALTLLGDEIFVIAVMMLMFWCVSKRTGFKFLNVYFLTAAINTGIKSIVARPRPFQAYPDKVHSIGEESNGYSFPSGHTNSITTLATLTCAEYRTKLKILLPIAIVVVVLVMFT
;
A
#
# COMPACT_ATOMS: atom_id res chain seq x y z
N MET A 1 19.10 -7.91 4.01
CA MET A 1 19.83 -9.11 4.49
C MET A 1 19.74 -10.18 3.41
N PRO A 2 20.77 -11.03 3.17
CA PRO A 2 20.74 -11.99 2.03
C PRO A 2 19.56 -12.95 2.07
N TRP A 3 19.13 -13.39 3.25
CA TRP A 3 17.99 -14.30 3.43
C TRP A 3 16.64 -13.72 2.98
N GLU A 4 16.46 -12.40 3.07
CA GLU A 4 15.24 -11.71 2.58
C GLU A 4 15.18 -11.79 1.04
N ALA A 5 16.31 -11.58 0.36
CA ALA A 5 16.38 -11.68 -1.09
C ALA A 5 16.11 -13.12 -1.58
N ASP A 6 16.62 -14.12 -0.87
CA ASP A 6 16.39 -15.53 -1.20
C ASP A 6 14.92 -15.93 -0.96
N MET A 7 14.28 -15.37 0.08
CA MET A 7 12.86 -15.59 0.36
C MET A 7 11.96 -14.94 -0.69
N ILE A 8 12.28 -13.70 -1.09
CA ILE A 8 11.54 -12.98 -2.15
C ILE A 8 11.70 -13.71 -3.50
N ALA A 9 12.90 -14.11 -3.87
CA ALA A 9 13.17 -14.85 -5.10
C ALA A 9 12.42 -16.20 -5.11
N GLY A 10 12.38 -16.91 -3.98
CA GLY A 10 11.62 -18.16 -3.81
C GLY A 10 10.11 -17.93 -3.99
N LEU A 11 9.57 -16.86 -3.41
CA LEU A 11 8.15 -16.50 -3.58
C LEU A 11 7.85 -16.08 -5.03
N GLN A 12 8.71 -15.28 -5.65
CA GLN A 12 8.55 -14.89 -7.06
C GLN A 12 8.53 -16.11 -7.98
N SER A 13 9.47 -17.06 -7.81
CA SER A 13 9.52 -18.26 -8.62
C SER A 13 8.33 -19.21 -8.41
N ALA A 14 7.76 -19.24 -7.21
CA ALA A 14 6.60 -20.08 -6.89
C ALA A 14 5.26 -19.48 -7.34
N LEU A 15 5.15 -18.15 -7.35
CA LEU A 15 3.92 -17.42 -7.60
C LEU A 15 3.86 -16.75 -8.99
N SER A 16 4.94 -16.80 -9.79
CA SER A 16 5.01 -16.19 -11.13
C SER A 16 4.12 -16.93 -12.12
N ASN A 17 2.85 -16.55 -12.15
CA ASN A 17 1.87 -16.93 -13.15
C ASN A 17 1.15 -15.68 -13.63
N GLY A 18 0.80 -15.59 -14.93
CA GLY A 18 0.12 -14.42 -15.49
C GLY A 18 -1.15 -13.99 -14.73
N PHE A 19 -1.83 -14.92 -14.06
CA PHE A 19 -2.99 -14.61 -13.22
C PHE A 19 -2.58 -13.93 -11.89
N THR A 20 -1.55 -14.44 -11.23
CA THR A 20 -1.03 -13.84 -10.00
C THR A 20 -0.43 -12.46 -10.25
N ASP A 21 0.31 -12.28 -11.34
CA ASP A 21 0.88 -10.99 -11.72
C ASP A 21 -0.22 -9.95 -11.98
N PHE A 22 -1.33 -10.36 -12.63
CA PHE A 22 -2.50 -9.50 -12.82
C PHE A 22 -3.17 -9.14 -11.49
N VAL A 23 -3.36 -10.11 -10.59
CA VAL A 23 -3.99 -9.88 -9.27
C VAL A 23 -3.13 -8.96 -8.41
N PHE A 24 -1.81 -9.21 -8.34
CA PHE A 24 -0.90 -8.36 -7.57
C PHE A 24 -0.78 -6.96 -8.18
N GLY A 25 -0.76 -6.83 -9.51
CA GLY A 25 -0.82 -5.54 -10.19
C GLY A 25 -2.10 -4.76 -9.86
N ALA A 26 -3.26 -5.42 -9.87
CA ALA A 26 -4.52 -4.79 -9.49
C ALA A 26 -4.55 -4.36 -8.00
N LEU A 27 -3.98 -5.18 -7.10
CA LEU A 27 -3.85 -4.85 -5.68
C LEU A 27 -2.91 -3.65 -5.47
N THR A 28 -1.82 -3.58 -6.23
CA THR A 28 -0.89 -2.46 -6.20
C THR A 28 -1.57 -1.15 -6.59
N LEU A 29 -2.43 -1.18 -7.63
CA LEU A 29 -3.22 0.00 -8.04
C LEU A 29 -4.15 0.49 -6.93
N LEU A 30 -4.72 -0.39 -6.11
CA LEU A 30 -5.54 0.00 -4.96
C LEU A 30 -4.74 0.74 -3.88
N GLY A 31 -3.44 0.47 -3.78
CA GLY A 31 -2.51 1.15 -2.87
C GLY A 31 -1.89 2.42 -3.43
N ASP A 32 -2.11 2.70 -4.72
CA ASP A 32 -1.57 3.88 -5.38
C ASP A 32 -2.11 5.17 -4.74
N GLU A 33 -1.23 6.15 -4.56
CA GLU A 33 -1.57 7.43 -3.92
C GLU A 33 -2.66 8.18 -4.71
N ILE A 34 -2.59 8.14 -6.04
CA ILE A 34 -3.55 8.81 -6.91
C ILE A 34 -4.93 8.17 -6.76
N PHE A 35 -4.99 6.83 -6.74
CA PHE A 35 -6.24 6.10 -6.53
C PHE A 35 -6.87 6.43 -5.17
N VAL A 36 -6.08 6.39 -4.10
CA VAL A 36 -6.57 6.68 -2.75
C VAL A 36 -7.06 8.12 -2.62
N ILE A 37 -6.33 9.10 -3.18
CA ILE A 37 -6.78 10.50 -3.21
C ILE A 37 -8.07 10.64 -4.02
N ALA A 38 -8.21 9.99 -5.17
CA ALA A 38 -9.42 10.01 -5.97
C ALA A 38 -10.65 9.48 -5.19
N VAL A 39 -10.48 8.37 -4.48
CA VAL A 39 -11.53 7.81 -3.60
C VAL A 39 -11.91 8.81 -2.50
N MET A 40 -10.95 9.45 -1.87
CA MET A 40 -11.22 10.47 -0.83
C MET A 40 -11.93 11.70 -1.40
N MET A 41 -11.59 12.13 -2.61
CA MET A 41 -12.27 13.23 -3.32
C MET A 41 -13.71 12.85 -3.69
N LEU A 42 -13.95 11.61 -4.15
CA LEU A 42 -15.29 11.10 -4.38
C LEU A 42 -16.11 11.06 -3.08
N MET A 43 -15.52 10.64 -1.97
CA MET A 43 -16.17 10.70 -0.66
C MET A 43 -16.52 12.14 -0.26
N PHE A 44 -15.64 13.10 -0.53
CA PHE A 44 -15.87 14.52 -0.26
C PHE A 44 -17.06 15.08 -1.05
N TRP A 45 -17.17 14.74 -2.33
CA TRP A 45 -18.22 15.28 -3.18
C TRP A 45 -19.54 14.51 -3.14
N CYS A 46 -19.47 13.17 -3.09
CA CYS A 46 -20.64 12.31 -3.27
C CYS A 46 -21.26 11.85 -1.93
N VAL A 47 -20.47 11.78 -0.85
CA VAL A 47 -20.95 11.23 0.44
C VAL A 47 -21.12 12.35 1.47
N SER A 48 -20.04 12.98 1.88
CA SER A 48 -20.04 14.01 2.90
C SER A 48 -18.77 14.86 2.85
N LYS A 49 -18.92 16.18 2.71
CA LYS A 49 -17.80 17.11 2.77
C LYS A 49 -16.99 17.01 4.06
N ARG A 50 -17.68 16.81 5.19
CA ARG A 50 -17.05 16.69 6.51
C ARG A 50 -16.19 15.43 6.60
N THR A 51 -16.71 14.29 6.15
CA THR A 51 -16.01 13.01 6.16
C THR A 51 -14.84 13.02 5.19
N GLY A 52 -15.03 13.49 3.95
CA GLY A 52 -13.96 13.58 2.96
C GLY A 52 -12.84 14.50 3.41
N PHE A 53 -13.16 15.68 3.98
CA PHE A 53 -12.15 16.60 4.50
C PHE A 53 -11.34 15.98 5.66
N LYS A 54 -12.00 15.28 6.58
CA LYS A 54 -11.35 14.54 7.66
C LYS A 54 -10.37 13.48 7.11
N PHE A 55 -10.82 12.71 6.11
CA PHE A 55 -10.00 11.67 5.49
C PHE A 55 -8.77 12.25 4.81
N LEU A 56 -8.92 13.31 4.02
CA LEU A 56 -7.81 13.98 3.35
C LEU A 56 -6.77 14.50 4.35
N ASN A 57 -7.21 15.18 5.42
CA ASN A 57 -6.28 15.71 6.43
C ASN A 57 -5.50 14.60 7.13
N VAL A 58 -6.16 13.52 7.55
CA VAL A 58 -5.48 12.38 8.20
C VAL A 58 -4.53 11.69 7.23
N TYR A 59 -4.94 11.51 5.97
CA TYR A 59 -4.09 10.92 4.94
C TYR A 59 -2.82 11.75 4.71
N PHE A 60 -2.93 13.05 4.48
CA PHE A 60 -1.75 13.90 4.28
C PHE A 60 -0.84 13.94 5.50
N LEU A 61 -1.41 13.92 6.71
CA LEU A 61 -0.61 13.85 7.93
C LEU A 61 0.17 12.53 8.02
N THR A 62 -0.50 11.39 7.80
CA THR A 62 0.17 10.08 7.83
C THR A 62 1.18 9.91 6.70
N ALA A 63 0.90 10.45 5.51
CA ALA A 63 1.83 10.46 4.38
C ALA A 63 3.08 11.30 4.68
N ALA A 64 2.92 12.48 5.29
CA ALA A 64 4.05 13.33 5.70
C ALA A 64 4.94 12.63 6.74
N ILE A 65 4.32 12.00 7.75
CA ILE A 65 5.05 11.21 8.76
C ILE A 65 5.77 10.03 8.09
N ASN A 66 5.09 9.30 7.20
CA ASN A 66 5.66 8.18 6.47
C ASN A 66 6.88 8.59 5.64
N THR A 67 6.78 9.71 4.91
CA THR A 67 7.89 10.27 4.13
C THR A 67 9.05 10.72 5.02
N GLY A 68 8.76 11.34 6.17
CA GLY A 68 9.76 11.69 7.16
C GLY A 68 10.53 10.49 7.68
N ILE A 69 9.82 9.42 8.09
CA ILE A 69 10.45 8.17 8.56
C ILE A 69 11.25 7.53 7.42
N LYS A 70 10.73 7.52 6.20
CA LYS A 70 11.39 6.99 5.01
C LYS A 70 12.74 7.65 4.74
N SER A 71 12.81 8.97 4.91
CA SER A 71 14.03 9.74 4.74
C SER A 71 15.07 9.47 5.85
N ILE A 72 14.61 9.21 7.08
CA ILE A 72 15.48 8.90 8.22
C ILE A 72 16.05 7.48 8.11
N VAL A 73 15.19 6.50 7.80
CA VAL A 73 15.60 5.09 7.71
C VAL A 73 16.43 4.81 6.46
N ALA A 74 16.14 5.50 5.35
CA ALA A 74 16.86 5.46 4.07
C ALA A 74 17.22 4.04 3.60
N ARG A 75 16.34 3.05 3.79
CA ARG A 75 16.58 1.64 3.42
C ARG A 75 16.48 1.44 1.91
N PRO A 76 17.55 0.93 1.25
CA PRO A 76 17.50 0.65 -0.19
C PRO A 76 16.50 -0.47 -0.50
N ARG A 77 15.96 -0.48 -1.72
CA ARG A 77 15.03 -1.54 -2.16
C ARG A 77 15.77 -2.85 -2.44
N PRO A 78 15.12 -4.02 -2.26
CA PRO A 78 15.73 -5.33 -2.48
C PRO A 78 16.33 -5.49 -3.88
N PHE A 79 15.65 -5.03 -4.94
CA PHE A 79 16.16 -5.10 -6.31
C PHE A 79 17.36 -4.17 -6.57
N GLN A 80 17.48 -3.06 -5.83
CA GLN A 80 18.65 -2.17 -5.88
C GLN A 80 19.85 -2.75 -5.11
N ALA A 81 19.57 -3.44 -4.01
CA ALA A 81 20.62 -4.05 -3.17
C ALA A 81 21.11 -5.40 -3.74
N TYR A 82 20.26 -6.13 -4.44
CA TYR A 82 20.53 -7.48 -4.98
C TYR A 82 19.96 -7.65 -6.40
N PRO A 83 20.46 -6.92 -7.40
CA PRO A 83 19.92 -6.92 -8.77
C PRO A 83 19.97 -8.29 -9.45
N ASP A 84 20.95 -9.14 -9.04
CA ASP A 84 21.11 -10.49 -9.60
C ASP A 84 20.11 -11.52 -9.09
N LYS A 85 19.40 -11.23 -7.98
CA LYS A 85 18.51 -12.18 -7.33
C LYS A 85 17.03 -11.81 -7.39
N VAL A 86 16.72 -10.52 -7.44
CA VAL A 86 15.36 -10.01 -7.34
C VAL A 86 15.08 -9.07 -8.50
N HIS A 87 14.04 -9.38 -9.27
CA HIS A 87 13.56 -8.51 -10.33
C HIS A 87 12.43 -7.61 -9.85
N SER A 88 12.41 -6.36 -10.33
CA SER A 88 11.29 -5.46 -10.10
C SER A 88 10.07 -5.95 -10.89
N ILE A 89 8.93 -6.13 -10.19
CA ILE A 89 7.64 -6.42 -10.84
C ILE A 89 6.90 -5.08 -10.97
N GLY A 90 6.84 -4.54 -12.20
CA GLY A 90 6.21 -3.26 -12.50
C GLY A 90 7.18 -2.11 -12.70
N GLU A 91 6.70 -0.87 -12.63
CA GLU A 91 7.53 0.31 -12.79
C GLU A 91 8.59 0.41 -11.68
N GLU A 92 9.83 0.72 -12.07
CA GLU A 92 10.91 0.98 -11.12
C GLU A 92 10.57 2.20 -10.28
N SER A 93 10.01 1.95 -9.09
CA SER A 93 9.70 3.03 -8.18
C SER A 93 10.97 3.55 -7.52
N ASN A 94 11.33 4.78 -7.83
CA ASN A 94 12.43 5.49 -7.21
C ASN A 94 12.14 5.77 -5.73
N GLY A 95 13.11 5.51 -4.86
CA GLY A 95 13.06 5.83 -3.44
C GLY A 95 13.30 4.65 -2.50
N TYR A 96 13.20 4.93 -1.20
CA TYR A 96 13.48 3.96 -0.14
C TYR A 96 12.36 2.93 0.03
N SER A 97 12.72 1.71 0.49
CA SER A 97 11.77 0.60 0.63
C SER A 97 10.88 0.70 1.87
N PHE A 98 11.35 1.29 2.96
CA PHE A 98 10.65 1.30 4.24
C PHE A 98 10.49 2.72 4.82
N PRO A 99 9.33 3.04 5.37
CA PRO A 99 8.06 2.28 5.33
C PRO A 99 7.35 2.34 3.97
N SER A 100 6.48 1.35 3.68
CA SER A 100 5.74 1.29 2.41
C SER A 100 4.67 2.38 2.30
N GLY A 101 4.70 3.14 1.21
CA GLY A 101 3.69 4.14 0.88
C GLY A 101 2.33 3.51 0.60
N HIS A 102 2.28 2.47 -0.21
CA HIS A 102 1.05 1.73 -0.56
C HIS A 102 0.35 1.19 0.68
N THR A 103 1.11 0.54 1.58
CA THR A 103 0.58 0.04 2.86
C THR A 103 0.02 1.18 3.72
N ASN A 104 0.72 2.32 3.80
CA ASN A 104 0.24 3.49 4.53
C ASN A 104 -1.09 4.01 3.96
N SER A 105 -1.18 4.13 2.63
CA SER A 105 -2.37 4.63 1.93
C SER A 105 -3.60 3.76 2.19
N ILE A 106 -3.48 2.45 1.94
CA ILE A 106 -4.59 1.50 2.17
C ILE A 106 -4.96 1.40 3.64
N THR A 107 -3.99 1.31 4.54
CA THR A 107 -4.25 1.19 5.98
C THR A 107 -4.99 2.43 6.49
N THR A 108 -4.57 3.61 6.06
CA THR A 108 -5.24 4.87 6.43
C THR A 108 -6.68 4.90 5.92
N LEU A 109 -6.90 4.58 4.65
CA LEU A 109 -8.25 4.55 4.06
C LEU A 109 -9.14 3.52 4.77
N ALA A 110 -8.65 2.30 4.98
CA ALA A 110 -9.38 1.23 5.63
C ALA A 110 -9.75 1.60 7.08
N THR A 111 -8.78 2.11 7.85
CA THR A 111 -8.99 2.51 9.25
C THR A 111 -10.00 3.62 9.38
N LEU A 112 -9.91 4.67 8.54
CA LEU A 112 -10.85 5.79 8.55
C LEU A 112 -12.26 5.35 8.15
N THR A 113 -12.37 4.48 7.13
CA THR A 113 -13.65 3.93 6.68
C THR A 113 -14.30 3.07 7.77
N CYS A 114 -13.52 2.21 8.42
CA CYS A 114 -14.00 1.41 9.56
C CYS A 114 -14.43 2.28 10.75
N ALA A 115 -13.68 3.35 11.05
CA ALA A 115 -14.01 4.26 12.15
C ALA A 115 -15.30 5.05 11.91
N GLU A 116 -15.51 5.52 10.66
CA GLU A 116 -16.69 6.32 10.30
C GLU A 116 -17.96 5.46 10.19
N TYR A 117 -17.85 4.23 9.66
CA TYR A 117 -18.99 3.34 9.38
C TYR A 117 -19.07 2.15 10.34
N ARG A 118 -18.61 2.31 11.57
CA ARG A 118 -18.45 1.25 12.58
C ARG A 118 -19.63 0.30 12.77
N THR A 119 -20.85 0.76 12.52
CA THR A 119 -22.06 -0.03 12.73
C THR A 119 -22.43 -0.94 11.56
N LYS A 120 -22.00 -0.59 10.33
CA LYS A 120 -22.34 -1.34 9.11
C LYS A 120 -21.19 -2.23 8.60
N LEU A 121 -20.01 -2.07 9.15
CA LEU A 121 -18.74 -2.54 8.58
C LEU A 121 -18.04 -3.67 9.32
N LYS A 122 -18.71 -4.36 10.26
CA LYS A 122 -18.12 -5.53 10.95
C LYS A 122 -17.60 -6.63 10.00
N ILE A 123 -18.16 -6.68 8.78
CA ILE A 123 -17.77 -7.64 7.74
C ILE A 123 -16.61 -7.11 6.90
N LEU A 124 -16.49 -5.80 6.72
CA LEU A 124 -15.43 -5.19 5.88
C LEU A 124 -14.09 -5.07 6.59
N LEU A 125 -14.05 -5.07 7.91
CA LEU A 125 -12.79 -5.02 8.67
C LEU A 125 -11.86 -6.21 8.37
N PRO A 126 -12.32 -7.48 8.40
CA PRO A 126 -11.45 -8.60 8.04
C PRO A 126 -11.01 -8.55 6.57
N ILE A 127 -11.87 -8.10 5.66
CA ILE A 127 -11.52 -7.93 4.25
C ILE A 127 -10.43 -6.86 4.09
N ALA A 128 -10.57 -5.71 4.76
CA ALA A 128 -9.58 -4.65 4.75
C ALA A 128 -8.23 -5.13 5.29
N ILE A 129 -8.21 -5.92 6.37
CA ILE A 129 -6.97 -6.50 6.90
C ILE A 129 -6.32 -7.44 5.88
N VAL A 130 -7.09 -8.31 5.23
CA VAL A 130 -6.57 -9.21 4.19
C VAL A 130 -5.96 -8.41 3.03
N VAL A 131 -6.64 -7.38 2.55
CA VAL A 131 -6.13 -6.52 1.46
C VAL A 131 -4.85 -5.80 1.88
N VAL A 132 -4.77 -5.26 3.10
CA VAL A 132 -3.55 -4.63 3.62
C VAL A 132 -2.40 -5.63 3.68
N VAL A 133 -2.64 -6.84 4.16
CA VAL A 133 -1.62 -7.90 4.22
C VAL A 133 -1.16 -8.27 2.82
N LEU A 134 -2.07 -8.46 1.86
CA LEU A 134 -1.71 -8.78 0.47
C LEU A 134 -0.88 -7.67 -0.18
N VAL A 135 -1.22 -6.40 0.05
CA VAL A 135 -0.45 -5.25 -0.46
C VAL A 135 0.92 -5.13 0.19
N MET A 136 1.11 -5.64 1.41
CA MET A 136 2.45 -5.70 2.02
C MET A 136 3.41 -6.65 1.29
N PHE A 137 2.88 -7.61 0.53
CA PHE A 137 3.67 -8.57 -0.25
C PHE A 137 3.89 -8.14 -1.71
N THR A 138 3.30 -7.04 -2.16
CA THR A 138 3.55 -6.42 -3.47
C THR A 138 4.65 -5.37 -3.41
#